data_e87f48c38b245e26c0d891868f833276
#
_entry.id   e87f48c38b245e26c0d891868f833276
#
_cell.length_a   1.000
_cell.length_b   1.000
_cell.length_c   1.000
_cell.angle_alpha   90.00
_cell.angle_beta   90.00
_cell.angle_gamma   90.00
#
_symmetry.space_group_name_H-M   'P 1'
#
loop_
_entity.id
_entity.type
_entity.pdbx_description
1 polymer ?
#
loop_
_entity_poly.entity_id
_entity_poly.type
_entity_poly.pdbx_seq_one_letter_code
_entity_poly.pdbx_strand_id
1 'polypeptide(L)'
;EHCNIFAKKNKKKVFFEIGTEEQSGTTNTPEELNYTLHKIFSFCKKKKLDKPIFVVIQSGTKVAETRNIGSFESPLRIENELPVEIQLPKMIEICTKNKIFMKEHNADYLSNHSLSLHPKLGIHATNVAPEFGVEETKALIEILKKYRQTKLLDDFYEISYNSKKWKKWLVKDSKSNKIDKAVIAGHYIFSSEKFKILKEKIEKFLDKKNLILDNY
;
A
#
# COMPACT_ATOMS: atom_id res chain seq x y z
N GLU A 1 -19.49 7.82 12.96
CA GLU A 1 -20.26 8.42 14.05
C GLU A 1 -19.60 8.15 15.41
N HIS A 2 -19.40 6.89 15.81
CA HIS A 2 -18.83 6.53 17.11
C HIS A 2 -17.47 7.18 17.41
N CYS A 3 -16.53 7.13 16.47
CA CYS A 3 -15.21 7.74 16.63
C CYS A 3 -15.28 9.26 16.86
N ASN A 4 -16.20 9.95 16.18
CA ASN A 4 -16.38 11.40 16.35
C ASN A 4 -16.94 11.72 17.75
N ILE A 5 -17.95 10.96 18.19
CA ILE A 5 -18.54 11.08 19.54
C ILE A 5 -17.47 10.81 20.61
N PHE A 6 -16.70 9.72 20.46
CA PHE A 6 -15.62 9.38 21.38
C PHE A 6 -14.56 10.47 21.46
N ALA A 7 -14.12 10.98 20.31
CA ALA A 7 -13.13 12.04 20.24
C ALA A 7 -13.61 13.31 20.94
N LYS A 8 -14.85 13.75 20.70
CA LYS A 8 -15.47 14.91 21.35
C LYS A 8 -15.57 14.71 22.86
N LYS A 9 -16.03 13.54 23.31
CA LYS A 9 -16.12 13.21 24.75
C LYS A 9 -14.76 13.27 25.45
N ASN A 10 -13.69 12.86 24.76
CA ASN A 10 -12.33 12.85 25.29
C ASN A 10 -11.53 14.12 24.97
N LYS A 11 -12.17 15.16 24.45
CA LYS A 11 -11.54 16.43 24.05
C LYS A 11 -10.34 16.23 23.10
N LYS A 12 -10.42 15.23 22.22
CA LYS A 12 -9.39 14.93 21.23
C LYS A 12 -9.82 15.42 19.86
N LYS A 13 -8.88 16.05 19.12
CA LYS A 13 -9.07 16.39 17.72
C LYS A 13 -8.73 15.17 16.87
N VAL A 14 -9.67 14.73 16.05
CA VAL A 14 -9.52 13.59 15.15
C VAL A 14 -9.88 14.04 13.74
N PHE A 15 -9.07 13.66 12.77
CA PHE A 15 -9.33 13.88 11.37
C PHE A 15 -9.76 12.56 10.73
N PHE A 16 -10.75 12.62 9.85
CA PHE A 16 -11.28 11.45 9.18
C PHE A 16 -10.84 11.42 7.73
N GLU A 17 -10.54 10.24 7.27
CA GLU A 17 -10.31 9.87 5.89
C GLU A 17 -11.40 8.90 5.45
N ILE A 18 -11.81 8.98 4.21
CA ILE A 18 -12.71 8.01 3.59
C ILE A 18 -12.02 7.32 2.43
N GLY A 19 -12.15 6.00 2.34
CA GLY A 19 -11.70 5.21 1.21
C GLY A 19 -12.84 5.00 0.22
N THR A 20 -12.56 5.20 -1.05
CA THR A 20 -13.46 4.88 -2.15
C THR A 20 -12.87 3.79 -3.04
N GLU A 21 -11.64 3.37 -2.73
CA GLU A 21 -10.95 2.29 -3.42
C GLU A 21 -11.61 0.95 -3.18
N GLU A 22 -11.74 0.16 -4.23
CA GLU A 22 -12.20 -1.20 -4.14
C GLU A 22 -11.04 -2.19 -4.04
N GLN A 23 -11.27 -3.32 -3.37
CA GLN A 23 -10.27 -4.40 -3.28
C GLN A 23 -9.99 -5.05 -4.65
N SER A 24 -10.94 -4.93 -5.59
CA SER A 24 -10.77 -5.34 -6.98
C SER A 24 -9.68 -4.56 -7.71
N GLY A 25 -9.36 -3.35 -7.24
CA GLY A 25 -8.41 -2.44 -7.86
C GLY A 25 -8.97 -1.73 -9.10
N THR A 26 -10.30 -1.73 -9.28
CA THR A 26 -10.96 -0.93 -10.33
C THR A 26 -10.84 0.56 -10.03
N THR A 27 -10.68 1.35 -11.08
CA THR A 27 -10.56 2.81 -10.98
C THR A 27 -11.93 3.43 -10.68
N ASN A 28 -11.97 4.38 -9.75
CA ASN A 28 -13.17 5.15 -9.48
C ASN A 28 -13.55 6.02 -10.68
N THR A 29 -14.85 6.11 -10.99
CA THR A 29 -15.33 7.08 -11.96
C THR A 29 -15.57 8.45 -11.31
N PRO A 30 -15.52 9.56 -12.09
CA PRO A 30 -15.88 10.89 -11.59
C PRO A 30 -17.30 10.95 -10.99
N GLU A 31 -18.24 10.25 -11.58
CA GLU A 31 -19.64 10.18 -11.17
C GLU A 31 -19.76 9.47 -9.81
N GLU A 32 -19.09 8.33 -9.63
CA GLU A 32 -19.04 7.58 -8.37
C GLU A 32 -18.44 8.42 -7.26
N LEU A 33 -17.33 9.10 -7.53
CA LEU A 33 -16.69 9.96 -6.54
C LEU A 33 -17.61 11.10 -6.12
N ASN A 34 -18.22 11.82 -7.07
CA ASN A 34 -19.16 12.89 -6.78
C ASN A 34 -20.35 12.40 -5.95
N TYR A 35 -20.93 11.27 -6.34
CA TYR A 35 -22.06 10.68 -5.61
C TYR A 35 -21.66 10.32 -4.18
N THR A 36 -20.52 9.68 -4.02
CA THR A 36 -20.01 9.26 -2.70
C THR A 36 -19.77 10.45 -1.78
N LEU A 37 -19.07 11.48 -2.27
CA LEU A 37 -18.81 12.69 -1.50
C LEU A 37 -20.11 13.40 -1.11
N HIS A 38 -21.07 13.53 -2.03
CA HIS A 38 -22.37 14.13 -1.75
C HIS A 38 -23.12 13.38 -0.64
N LYS A 39 -23.15 12.05 -0.69
CA LYS A 39 -23.81 11.21 0.33
C LYS A 39 -23.13 11.35 1.70
N ILE A 40 -21.81 11.29 1.73
CA ILE A 40 -21.06 11.39 3.00
C ILE A 40 -21.21 12.77 3.61
N PHE A 41 -21.10 13.85 2.84
CA PHE A 41 -21.26 15.20 3.35
C PHE A 41 -22.68 15.48 3.84
N SER A 42 -23.69 14.99 3.12
CA SER A 42 -25.09 15.06 3.55
C SER A 42 -25.29 14.30 4.87
N PHE A 43 -24.71 13.11 5.01
CA PHE A 43 -24.73 12.35 6.26
C PHE A 43 -24.04 13.12 7.41
N CYS A 44 -22.84 13.63 7.19
CA CYS A 44 -22.12 14.42 8.18
C CYS A 44 -22.93 15.63 8.63
N LYS A 45 -23.53 16.37 7.69
CA LYS A 45 -24.39 17.52 7.98
C LYS A 45 -25.60 17.11 8.84
N LYS A 46 -26.33 16.04 8.42
CA LYS A 46 -27.51 15.52 9.15
C LYS A 46 -27.18 15.11 10.57
N LYS A 47 -26.02 14.50 10.79
CA LYS A 47 -25.56 13.97 12.07
C LYS A 47 -24.71 14.95 12.88
N LYS A 48 -24.49 16.17 12.39
CA LYS A 48 -23.62 17.18 13.01
C LYS A 48 -22.20 16.64 13.29
N LEU A 49 -21.65 15.88 12.34
CA LEU A 49 -20.30 15.31 12.37
C LEU A 49 -19.33 16.19 11.60
N ASP A 50 -18.04 16.07 11.97
CA ASP A 50 -16.98 16.71 11.21
C ASP A 50 -16.84 16.04 9.84
N LYS A 51 -16.62 16.85 8.79
CA LYS A 51 -16.38 16.32 7.45
C LYS A 51 -15.01 15.62 7.40
N PRO A 52 -14.88 14.55 6.60
CA PRO A 52 -13.57 14.00 6.26
C PRO A 52 -12.69 15.07 5.62
N ILE A 53 -11.39 15.00 5.89
CA ILE A 53 -10.40 15.90 5.28
C ILE A 53 -9.73 15.27 4.07
N PHE A 54 -9.67 13.94 4.01
CA PHE A 54 -9.12 13.18 2.90
C PHE A 54 -10.14 12.21 2.31
N VAL A 55 -10.04 12.03 0.99
CA VAL A 55 -10.62 10.91 0.26
C VAL A 55 -9.52 10.14 -0.46
N VAL A 56 -9.49 8.82 -0.26
CA VAL A 56 -8.59 7.91 -0.98
C VAL A 56 -9.25 7.51 -2.29
N ILE A 57 -8.53 7.65 -3.39
CA ILE A 57 -9.03 7.44 -4.75
C ILE A 57 -8.14 6.46 -5.48
N GLN A 58 -8.76 5.49 -6.14
CA GLN A 58 -8.11 4.62 -7.11
C GLN A 58 -8.07 5.35 -8.46
N SER A 59 -6.88 5.81 -8.86
CA SER A 59 -6.69 6.71 -10.00
C SER A 59 -6.00 6.07 -11.21
N GLY A 60 -6.05 4.75 -11.33
CA GLY A 60 -5.45 4.01 -12.45
C GLY A 60 -4.05 3.47 -12.17
N THR A 61 -3.53 3.64 -10.96
CA THR A 61 -2.31 2.98 -10.48
C THR A 61 -2.62 1.65 -9.81
N LYS A 62 -1.75 0.65 -9.97
CA LYS A 62 -1.90 -0.66 -9.33
C LYS A 62 -0.55 -1.25 -9.00
N VAL A 63 -0.46 -1.86 -7.84
CA VAL A 63 0.71 -2.66 -7.48
C VAL A 63 0.61 -4.04 -8.10
N ALA A 64 1.66 -4.43 -8.81
CA ALA A 64 1.77 -5.78 -9.37
C ALA A 64 3.19 -6.28 -9.23
N GLU A 65 3.37 -7.44 -8.60
CA GLU A 65 4.68 -7.99 -8.25
C GLU A 65 5.44 -7.01 -7.35
N THR A 66 6.56 -6.46 -7.81
CA THR A 66 7.37 -5.46 -7.11
C THR A 66 7.48 -4.18 -7.94
N ARG A 67 6.39 -3.78 -8.59
CA ARG A 67 6.34 -2.59 -9.45
C ARG A 67 4.97 -1.95 -9.44
N ASN A 68 4.92 -0.69 -9.83
CA ASN A 68 3.68 0.00 -10.16
C ASN A 68 3.33 -0.20 -11.63
N ILE A 69 2.06 -0.45 -11.91
CA ILE A 69 1.51 -0.45 -13.27
C ILE A 69 0.41 0.61 -13.36
N GLY A 70 0.26 1.23 -14.54
CA GLY A 70 -0.73 2.28 -14.76
C GLY A 70 -0.30 3.69 -14.33
N SER A 71 0.87 3.87 -13.69
CA SER A 71 1.43 5.20 -13.40
C SER A 71 1.89 5.92 -14.68
N PHE A 72 2.16 7.22 -14.59
CA PHE A 72 2.64 8.04 -15.72
C PHE A 72 3.90 7.47 -16.40
N GLU A 73 4.79 6.84 -15.64
CA GLU A 73 6.07 6.31 -16.15
C GLU A 73 5.98 4.83 -16.53
N SER A 74 4.90 4.15 -16.20
CA SER A 74 4.75 2.74 -16.50
C SER A 74 4.37 2.52 -17.96
N PRO A 75 5.08 1.67 -18.69
CA PRO A 75 4.66 1.24 -20.03
C PRO A 75 3.42 0.33 -19.98
N LEU A 76 3.12 -0.23 -18.80
CA LEU A 76 1.98 -1.11 -18.60
C LEU A 76 0.77 -0.32 -18.14
N ARG A 77 -0.38 -0.63 -18.71
CA ARG A 77 -1.68 -0.07 -18.34
C ARG A 77 -2.58 -1.16 -17.78
N ILE A 78 -3.53 -0.76 -16.97
CA ILE A 78 -4.57 -1.68 -16.48
C ILE A 78 -5.58 -1.84 -17.61
N GLU A 79 -5.83 -3.09 -17.98
CA GLU A 79 -6.76 -3.43 -19.06
C GLU A 79 -8.17 -2.92 -18.73
N ASN A 80 -8.83 -2.32 -19.73
CA ASN A 80 -10.18 -1.73 -19.62
C ASN A 80 -10.31 -0.54 -18.66
N GLU A 81 -9.18 0.02 -18.18
CA GLU A 81 -9.19 1.21 -17.34
C GLU A 81 -8.76 2.45 -18.14
N LEU A 82 -9.33 3.61 -17.80
CA LEU A 82 -8.83 4.86 -18.35
C LEU A 82 -7.43 5.16 -17.85
N PRO A 83 -6.54 5.69 -18.71
CA PRO A 83 -5.20 6.09 -18.29
C PRO A 83 -5.23 7.10 -17.13
N VAL A 84 -4.23 7.02 -16.26
CA VAL A 84 -4.09 7.93 -15.12
C VAL A 84 -4.05 9.39 -15.54
N GLU A 85 -3.47 9.68 -16.71
CA GLU A 85 -3.39 11.02 -17.31
C GLU A 85 -4.77 11.65 -17.59
N ILE A 86 -5.80 10.82 -17.80
CA ILE A 86 -7.18 11.25 -18.01
C ILE A 86 -7.96 11.26 -16.70
N GLN A 87 -7.78 10.24 -15.86
CA GLN A 87 -8.52 10.08 -14.62
C GLN A 87 -8.14 11.11 -13.57
N LEU A 88 -6.84 11.29 -13.35
CA LEU A 88 -6.32 12.08 -12.26
C LEU A 88 -6.78 13.54 -12.26
N PRO A 89 -6.72 14.29 -13.39
CA PRO A 89 -7.22 15.66 -13.44
C PRO A 89 -8.69 15.79 -13.05
N LYS A 90 -9.54 14.85 -13.48
CA LYS A 90 -10.97 14.84 -13.13
C LYS A 90 -11.20 14.63 -11.64
N MET A 91 -10.44 13.71 -11.03
CA MET A 91 -10.53 13.44 -9.60
C MET A 91 -10.06 14.63 -8.75
N ILE A 92 -8.97 15.27 -9.16
CA ILE A 92 -8.45 16.50 -8.53
C ILE A 92 -9.48 17.62 -8.58
N GLU A 93 -10.10 17.83 -9.76
CA GLU A 93 -11.14 18.84 -9.93
C GLU A 93 -12.31 18.61 -8.97
N ILE A 94 -12.80 17.38 -8.86
CA ILE A 94 -13.89 17.01 -7.95
C ILE A 94 -13.50 17.25 -6.50
N CYS A 95 -12.29 16.84 -6.09
CA CYS A 95 -11.80 17.07 -4.74
C CYS A 95 -11.70 18.57 -4.42
N THR A 96 -11.18 19.36 -5.34
CA THR A 96 -11.06 20.81 -5.19
C THR A 96 -12.43 21.48 -5.05
N LYS A 97 -13.39 21.16 -5.90
CA LYS A 97 -14.78 21.66 -5.82
C LYS A 97 -15.45 21.33 -4.49
N ASN A 98 -15.17 20.14 -3.96
CA ASN A 98 -15.74 19.66 -2.71
C ASN A 98 -14.92 20.07 -1.46
N LYS A 99 -13.81 20.79 -1.62
CA LYS A 99 -12.90 21.21 -0.54
C LYS A 99 -12.49 20.04 0.34
N ILE A 100 -12.05 18.96 -0.28
CA ILE A 100 -11.49 17.76 0.36
C ILE A 100 -10.13 17.46 -0.27
N PHE A 101 -9.18 17.00 0.54
CA PHE A 101 -7.86 16.62 0.05
C PHE A 101 -7.92 15.25 -0.64
N MET A 102 -7.20 15.15 -1.76
CA MET A 102 -7.05 13.90 -2.47
C MET A 102 -5.86 13.11 -1.91
N LYS A 103 -6.07 11.82 -1.68
CA LYS A 103 -5.04 10.85 -1.40
C LYS A 103 -5.09 9.75 -2.47
N GLU A 104 -3.98 9.54 -3.16
CA GLU A 104 -3.88 8.53 -4.20
C GLU A 104 -3.63 7.16 -3.60
N HIS A 105 -4.35 6.16 -4.08
CA HIS A 105 -4.16 4.76 -3.71
C HIS A 105 -3.07 4.10 -4.57
N ASN A 106 -2.36 3.09 -4.03
CA ASN A 106 -1.34 2.32 -4.75
C ASN A 106 -0.16 3.13 -5.30
N ALA A 107 0.45 3.98 -4.49
CA ALA A 107 1.65 4.72 -4.87
C ALA A 107 2.97 3.97 -4.63
N ASP A 108 2.88 2.66 -4.31
CA ASP A 108 4.05 1.80 -4.16
C ASP A 108 4.87 1.73 -5.45
N TYR A 109 6.18 1.68 -5.32
CA TYR A 109 7.16 1.57 -6.42
C TYR A 109 7.11 2.69 -7.45
N LEU A 110 6.54 3.83 -7.10
CA LEU A 110 6.66 5.03 -7.92
C LEU A 110 8.08 5.58 -7.83
N SER A 111 8.57 6.10 -8.94
CA SER A 111 9.87 6.78 -8.94
C SER A 111 9.82 8.09 -8.14
N ASN A 112 10.99 8.56 -7.71
CA ASN A 112 11.12 9.88 -7.09
C ASN A 112 10.60 11.00 -8.00
N HIS A 113 10.72 10.83 -9.32
CA HIS A 113 10.17 11.79 -10.28
C HIS A 113 8.65 11.81 -10.23
N SER A 114 7.97 10.67 -10.36
CA SER A 114 6.51 10.58 -10.23
C SER A 114 6.03 11.17 -8.89
N LEU A 115 6.66 10.79 -7.78
CA LEU A 115 6.30 11.32 -6.46
C LEU A 115 6.48 12.84 -6.36
N SER A 116 7.50 13.40 -7.01
CA SER A 116 7.74 14.86 -7.04
C SER A 116 6.67 15.65 -7.82
N LEU A 117 5.92 14.97 -8.70
CA LEU A 117 4.81 15.57 -9.44
C LEU A 117 3.53 15.66 -8.60
N HIS A 118 3.34 14.79 -7.62
CA HIS A 118 2.09 14.70 -6.85
C HIS A 118 1.67 16.05 -6.23
N PRO A 119 2.52 16.77 -5.47
CA PRO A 119 2.13 18.08 -4.93
C PRO A 119 1.80 19.10 -6.02
N LYS A 120 2.52 19.08 -7.15
CA LYS A 120 2.30 19.99 -8.28
C LYS A 120 0.98 19.74 -8.99
N LEU A 121 0.51 18.50 -8.99
CA LEU A 121 -0.75 18.08 -9.57
C LEU A 121 -1.94 18.28 -8.62
N GLY A 122 -1.70 18.53 -7.33
CA GLY A 122 -2.75 18.65 -6.33
C GLY A 122 -3.13 17.34 -5.65
N ILE A 123 -2.25 16.35 -5.68
CA ILE A 123 -2.33 15.14 -4.86
C ILE A 123 -1.68 15.44 -3.52
N HIS A 124 -2.42 15.34 -2.43
CA HIS A 124 -1.98 15.79 -1.11
C HIS A 124 -1.34 14.69 -0.27
N ALA A 125 -1.65 13.44 -0.58
CA ALA A 125 -1.13 12.27 0.11
C ALA A 125 -1.19 11.03 -0.78
N THR A 126 -0.47 9.98 -0.38
CA THR A 126 -0.45 8.68 -1.07
C THR A 126 -0.48 7.53 -0.08
N ASN A 127 -0.99 6.38 -0.53
CA ASN A 127 -0.88 5.12 0.21
C ASN A 127 0.28 4.31 -0.34
N VAL A 128 1.17 3.90 0.56
CA VAL A 128 2.26 2.94 0.29
C VAL A 128 2.18 1.85 1.36
N ALA A 129 2.16 0.59 0.97
CA ALA A 129 2.09 -0.52 1.91
C ALA A 129 2.90 -1.75 1.48
N PRO A 130 2.62 -2.46 0.36
CA PRO A 130 3.38 -3.66 -0.01
C PRO A 130 4.86 -3.38 -0.26
N GLU A 131 5.24 -2.21 -0.75
CA GLU A 131 6.63 -1.83 -0.98
C GLU A 131 7.45 -1.86 0.31
N PHE A 132 6.95 -1.28 1.40
CA PHE A 132 7.63 -1.34 2.70
C PHE A 132 7.85 -2.77 3.16
N GLY A 133 6.84 -3.62 3.07
CA GLY A 133 6.98 -5.02 3.45
C GLY A 133 7.94 -5.80 2.56
N VAL A 134 8.01 -5.47 1.28
CA VAL A 134 8.99 -6.08 0.37
C VAL A 134 10.40 -5.59 0.68
N GLU A 135 10.61 -4.31 0.97
CA GLU A 135 11.93 -3.78 1.34
C GLU A 135 12.41 -4.36 2.69
N GLU A 136 11.54 -4.51 3.68
CA GLU A 136 11.83 -5.22 4.92
C GLU A 136 12.24 -6.68 4.65
N THR A 137 11.52 -7.36 3.74
CA THR A 137 11.87 -8.71 3.29
C THR A 137 13.24 -8.76 2.62
N LYS A 138 13.56 -7.81 1.76
CA LYS A 138 14.87 -7.72 1.10
C LYS A 138 15.98 -7.46 2.11
N ALA A 139 15.77 -6.58 3.08
CA ALA A 139 16.74 -6.29 4.12
C ALA A 139 17.10 -7.56 4.92
N LEU A 140 16.10 -8.36 5.32
CA LEU A 140 16.32 -9.65 5.96
C LEU A 140 17.14 -10.59 5.08
N ILE A 141 16.80 -10.71 3.81
CA ILE A 141 17.52 -11.55 2.85
C ILE A 141 18.98 -11.10 2.70
N GLU A 142 19.22 -9.80 2.60
CA GLU A 142 20.57 -9.23 2.50
C GLU A 142 21.42 -9.53 3.74
N ILE A 143 20.87 -9.41 4.93
CA ILE A 143 21.54 -9.79 6.18
C ILE A 143 21.93 -11.26 6.13
N LEU A 144 21.00 -12.15 5.81
CA LEU A 144 21.29 -13.59 5.75
C LEU A 144 22.37 -13.93 4.70
N LYS A 145 22.34 -13.27 3.54
CA LYS A 145 23.37 -13.42 2.49
C LYS A 145 24.73 -12.90 2.94
N LYS A 146 24.77 -11.68 3.50
CA LYS A 146 26.00 -11.04 4.00
C LYS A 146 26.74 -11.94 5.00
N TYR A 147 26.00 -12.60 5.86
CA TYR A 147 26.57 -13.51 6.89
C TYR A 147 26.58 -14.98 6.47
N ARG A 148 26.36 -15.28 5.20
CA ARG A 148 26.41 -16.64 4.62
C ARG A 148 25.50 -17.65 5.34
N GLN A 149 24.33 -17.20 5.78
CA GLN A 149 23.34 -18.02 6.46
C GLN A 149 22.42 -18.75 5.47
N THR A 150 23.01 -19.56 4.57
CA THR A 150 22.31 -20.19 3.45
C THR A 150 21.12 -21.03 3.92
N LYS A 151 21.28 -21.85 4.97
CA LYS A 151 20.19 -22.67 5.49
C LYS A 151 19.00 -21.86 6.00
N LEU A 152 19.26 -20.77 6.75
CA LEU A 152 18.19 -19.90 7.27
C LEU A 152 17.51 -19.14 6.11
N LEU A 153 18.27 -18.78 5.09
CA LEU A 153 17.76 -18.14 3.89
C LEU A 153 16.87 -19.09 3.08
N ASP A 154 17.28 -20.35 2.91
CA ASP A 154 16.50 -21.37 2.22
C ASP A 154 15.21 -21.68 2.97
N ASP A 155 15.28 -21.84 4.30
CA ASP A 155 14.11 -22.01 5.16
C ASP A 155 13.13 -20.82 5.01
N PHE A 156 13.65 -19.59 4.97
CA PHE A 156 12.83 -18.39 4.74
C PHE A 156 12.13 -18.42 3.39
N TYR A 157 12.87 -18.68 2.31
CA TYR A 157 12.28 -18.78 0.97
C TYR A 157 11.20 -19.85 0.88
N GLU A 158 11.41 -20.98 1.52
CA GLU A 158 10.47 -22.09 1.52
C GLU A 158 9.16 -21.73 2.27
N ILE A 159 9.28 -21.16 3.48
CA ILE A 159 8.11 -20.70 4.26
C ILE A 159 7.34 -19.65 3.49
N SER A 160 8.05 -18.67 2.93
CA SER A 160 7.44 -17.56 2.20
C SER A 160 6.73 -18.04 0.93
N TYR A 161 7.40 -18.82 0.10
CA TYR A 161 6.83 -19.36 -1.13
C TYR A 161 5.59 -20.22 -0.87
N ASN A 162 5.66 -21.13 0.12
CA ASN A 162 4.57 -22.03 0.46
C ASN A 162 3.37 -21.34 1.10
N SER A 163 3.53 -20.11 1.57
CA SER A 163 2.40 -19.27 2.05
C SER A 163 1.38 -18.99 0.95
N LYS A 164 1.81 -19.01 -0.31
CA LYS A 164 1.03 -18.65 -1.51
C LYS A 164 0.46 -17.23 -1.50
N LYS A 165 0.90 -16.38 -0.56
CA LYS A 165 0.42 -14.99 -0.44
C LYS A 165 0.83 -14.11 -1.63
N TRP A 166 1.84 -14.51 -2.39
CA TRP A 166 2.28 -13.87 -3.63
C TRP A 166 1.27 -13.96 -4.77
N LYS A 167 0.33 -14.94 -4.77
CA LYS A 167 -0.57 -15.23 -5.90
C LYS A 167 -1.39 -14.02 -6.35
N LYS A 168 -1.92 -13.25 -5.40
CA LYS A 168 -2.76 -12.07 -5.71
C LYS A 168 -1.99 -10.90 -6.35
N TRP A 169 -0.67 -10.93 -6.29
CA TRP A 169 0.19 -9.86 -6.78
C TRP A 169 0.76 -10.12 -8.17
N LEU A 170 0.64 -11.35 -8.69
CA LEU A 170 1.19 -11.68 -10.00
C LEU A 170 0.32 -11.13 -11.12
N VAL A 171 0.98 -10.68 -12.18
CA VAL A 171 0.32 -10.42 -13.47
C VAL A 171 0.03 -11.73 -14.21
N LYS A 172 -0.90 -11.69 -15.18
CA LYS A 172 -1.38 -12.88 -15.91
C LYS A 172 -0.23 -13.73 -16.49
N ASP A 173 0.76 -13.09 -17.10
CA ASP A 173 1.90 -13.75 -17.77
C ASP A 173 3.21 -13.53 -16.99
N SER A 174 3.14 -13.62 -15.66
CA SER A 174 4.27 -13.40 -14.78
C SER A 174 5.42 -14.37 -15.06
N LYS A 175 6.62 -13.81 -15.20
CA LYS A 175 7.89 -14.55 -15.31
C LYS A 175 8.61 -14.71 -13.96
N SER A 176 7.95 -14.34 -12.86
CA SER A 176 8.54 -14.42 -11.53
C SER A 176 8.89 -15.87 -11.17
N ASN A 177 10.13 -16.08 -10.77
CA ASN A 177 10.63 -17.36 -10.29
C ASN A 177 10.22 -17.64 -8.82
N LYS A 178 10.71 -18.74 -8.24
CA LYS A 178 10.39 -19.11 -6.84
C LYS A 178 10.89 -18.07 -5.82
N ILE A 179 12.07 -17.51 -6.06
CA ILE A 179 12.68 -16.51 -5.17
C ILE A 179 11.89 -15.19 -5.26
N ASP A 180 11.57 -14.72 -6.46
CA ASP A 180 10.76 -13.51 -6.65
C ASP A 180 9.42 -13.62 -5.91
N LYS A 181 8.74 -14.76 -6.06
CA LYS A 181 7.50 -15.05 -5.35
C LYS A 181 7.67 -15.05 -3.82
N ALA A 182 8.79 -15.59 -3.34
CA ALA A 182 9.11 -15.58 -1.92
C ALA A 182 9.36 -14.15 -1.40
N VAL A 183 10.04 -13.31 -2.19
CA VAL A 183 10.26 -11.89 -1.86
C VAL A 183 8.93 -11.13 -1.78
N ILE A 184 8.04 -11.30 -2.77
CA ILE A 184 6.71 -10.67 -2.78
C ILE A 184 5.89 -11.06 -1.54
N ALA A 185 6.02 -12.30 -1.08
CA ALA A 185 5.21 -12.84 0.02
C ALA A 185 5.86 -12.71 1.41
N GLY A 186 7.14 -12.30 1.50
CA GLY A 186 7.94 -12.41 2.71
C GLY A 186 7.30 -11.73 3.93
N HIS A 187 6.94 -10.47 3.80
CA HIS A 187 6.34 -9.72 4.89
C HIS A 187 5.00 -10.29 5.40
N TYR A 188 4.26 -11.04 4.57
CA TYR A 188 3.00 -11.68 4.99
C TYR A 188 3.18 -12.86 5.93
N ILE A 189 4.40 -13.38 6.05
CA ILE A 189 4.66 -14.51 6.95
C ILE A 189 5.27 -14.08 8.29
N PHE A 190 5.67 -12.83 8.47
CA PHE A 190 6.37 -12.35 9.67
C PHE A 190 5.60 -12.60 10.98
N SER A 191 4.27 -12.62 10.93
CA SER A 191 3.41 -12.97 12.06
C SER A 191 3.13 -14.48 12.23
N SER A 192 3.59 -15.32 11.28
CA SER A 192 3.30 -16.75 11.30
C SER A 192 4.17 -17.51 12.31
N GLU A 193 3.63 -18.57 12.92
CA GLU A 193 4.39 -19.41 13.85
C GLU A 193 5.65 -20.00 13.23
N LYS A 194 5.61 -20.40 11.96
CA LYS A 194 6.78 -20.90 11.23
C LYS A 194 7.89 -19.85 11.14
N PHE A 195 7.53 -18.61 10.90
CA PHE A 195 8.51 -17.53 10.85
C PHE A 195 9.02 -17.16 12.24
N LYS A 196 8.20 -17.18 13.28
CA LYS A 196 8.66 -16.94 14.66
C LYS A 196 9.77 -17.91 15.07
N ILE A 197 9.60 -19.21 14.76
CA ILE A 197 10.64 -20.23 15.01
C ILE A 197 11.92 -19.93 14.20
N LEU A 198 11.77 -19.48 12.95
CA LEU A 198 12.92 -19.10 12.13
C LEU A 198 13.59 -17.83 12.67
N LYS A 199 12.80 -16.84 13.08
CA LYS A 199 13.25 -15.57 13.66
C LYS A 199 14.13 -15.83 14.90
N GLU A 200 13.70 -16.69 15.83
CA GLU A 200 14.51 -17.07 17.00
C GLU A 200 15.89 -17.64 16.63
N LYS A 201 15.97 -18.41 15.54
CA LYS A 201 17.26 -18.93 15.06
C LYS A 201 18.14 -17.82 14.48
N ILE A 202 17.52 -16.87 13.77
CA ILE A 202 18.21 -15.72 13.21
C ILE A 202 18.71 -14.81 14.33
N GLU A 203 17.89 -14.50 15.31
CA GLU A 203 18.26 -13.70 16.49
C GLU A 203 19.43 -14.33 17.25
N LYS A 204 19.36 -15.62 17.59
CA LYS A 204 20.46 -16.35 18.24
C LYS A 204 21.78 -16.29 17.45
N PHE A 205 21.69 -16.22 16.11
CA PHE A 205 22.88 -16.06 15.28
C PHE A 205 23.40 -14.61 15.36
N LEU A 206 22.52 -13.62 15.29
CA LEU A 206 22.87 -12.20 15.31
C LEU A 206 23.44 -11.78 16.67
N ASP A 207 22.86 -12.26 17.77
CA ASP A 207 23.35 -12.04 19.15
C ASP A 207 24.80 -12.51 19.30
N LYS A 208 25.14 -13.68 18.75
CA LYS A 208 26.52 -14.18 18.73
C LYS A 208 27.50 -13.29 17.97
N LYS A 209 27.00 -12.41 17.13
CA LYS A 209 27.75 -11.43 16.32
C LYS A 209 27.68 -10.02 16.88
N ASN A 210 27.07 -9.80 18.05
CA ASN A 210 26.75 -8.47 18.60
C ASN A 210 25.99 -7.57 17.59
N LEU A 211 25.12 -8.18 16.81
CA LEU A 211 24.26 -7.50 15.86
C LEU A 211 22.85 -7.53 16.43
N ILE A 212 22.23 -6.37 16.49
CA ILE A 212 20.87 -6.23 17.05
C ILE A 212 19.88 -6.19 15.88
N LEU A 213 18.87 -7.06 15.93
CA LEU A 213 17.67 -7.00 15.09
C LEU A 213 16.59 -6.07 15.72
N ASP A 214 17.00 -5.26 16.69
CA ASP A 214 16.06 -4.39 17.38
C ASP A 214 15.65 -3.22 16.50
N ASN A 215 14.34 -3.12 16.37
CA ASN A 215 13.51 -2.08 15.81
C ASN A 215 12.77 -2.48 14.51
N TYR A 216 12.19 -3.68 14.50
CA TYR A 216 11.16 -4.01 13.52
C TYR A 216 9.83 -4.36 14.16
#